data_f0abe89f0b8f6bec6fe90a6b881c1f0d
#
_entry.id   f0abe89f0b8f6bec6fe90a6b881c1f0d
#
_cell.length_a   1.000
_cell.length_b   1.000
_cell.length_c   1.000
_cell.angle_alpha   90.00
_cell.angle_beta   90.00
_cell.angle_gamma   90.00
#
_symmetry.space_group_name_H-M   'P 1'
#
loop_
_entity.id
_entity.type
_entity.pdbx_description
1 polymer ?
#
loop_
_entity_poly.entity_id
_entity_poly.type
_entity_poly.pdbx_seq_one_letter_code
_entity_poly.pdbx_strand_id
1 'polypeptide(L)' 'MKEKDVKRLEKFAAQLKKIRNKKGLTIRELSSRCDVDYGKISKLENNKANLTLTTLIELAEGLEVHPKVLLDIDFE' A
#
# COMPACT_ATOMS: atom_id res chain seq x y z
N MET A 1 15.37 10.62 3.75
CA MET A 1 15.20 9.15 3.61
C MET A 1 16.31 8.62 2.75
N LYS A 2 16.89 7.47 3.11
CA LYS A 2 17.98 6.88 2.34
C LYS A 2 17.48 6.36 1.00
N GLU A 3 18.36 6.39 -0.02
CA GLU A 3 18.00 5.96 -1.36
C GLU A 3 17.47 4.51 -1.39
N LYS A 4 18.10 3.61 -0.64
CA LYS A 4 17.64 2.22 -0.59
C LYS A 4 16.23 2.10 -0.01
N ASP A 5 15.87 2.96 0.93
CA ASP A 5 14.54 2.96 1.52
C ASP A 5 13.50 3.52 0.57
N VAL A 6 13.88 4.53 -0.22
CA VAL A 6 13.02 5.05 -1.29
C VAL A 6 12.69 3.95 -2.29
N LYS A 7 13.70 3.19 -2.70
CA LYS A 7 13.48 2.07 -3.65
C LYS A 7 12.58 0.99 -3.07
N ARG A 8 12.75 0.68 -1.79
CA ARG A 8 11.89 -0.30 -1.11
C ARG A 8 10.43 0.18 -1.07
N LEU A 9 10.23 1.45 -0.76
CA LEU A 9 8.88 2.02 -0.74
C LEU A 9 8.27 2.11 -2.13
N GLU A 10 9.07 2.35 -3.17
CA GLU A 10 8.59 2.30 -4.55
C GLU A 10 8.04 0.93 -4.92
N LYS A 11 8.74 -0.12 -4.49
CA LYS A 11 8.30 -1.49 -4.75
C LYS A 11 7.00 -1.79 -4.00
N PHE A 12 6.90 -1.35 -2.75
CA PHE A 12 5.66 -1.51 -2.01
C PHE A 12 4.51 -0.74 -2.66
N ALA A 13 4.77 0.50 -3.09
CA ALA A 13 3.76 1.32 -3.75
C ALA A 13 3.21 0.65 -5.00
N ALA A 14 4.10 0.07 -5.81
CA ALA A 14 3.70 -0.66 -7.02
C ALA A 14 2.86 -1.89 -6.68
N GLN A 15 3.24 -2.63 -5.63
CA GLN A 15 2.50 -3.81 -5.19
C GLN A 15 1.11 -3.44 -4.67
N LEU A 16 1.02 -2.39 -3.86
CA LEU A 16 -0.24 -1.91 -3.33
C LEU A 16 -1.20 -1.54 -4.47
N LYS A 17 -0.71 -0.76 -5.43
CA LYS A 17 -1.50 -0.34 -6.57
C LYS A 17 -1.94 -1.53 -7.41
N LYS A 18 -1.05 -2.49 -7.64
CA LYS A 18 -1.34 -3.70 -8.40
C LYS A 18 -2.47 -4.50 -7.77
N ILE A 19 -2.38 -4.73 -6.46
CA ILE A 19 -3.39 -5.50 -5.74
C ILE A 19 -4.71 -4.75 -5.72
N ARG A 20 -4.68 -3.44 -5.46
CA ARG A 20 -5.88 -2.62 -5.47
C ARG A 20 -6.59 -2.69 -6.83
N ASN A 21 -5.84 -2.52 -7.91
CA ASN A 21 -6.39 -2.60 -9.28
C ASN A 21 -6.94 -3.99 -9.59
N LYS A 22 -6.25 -5.03 -9.12
CA LYS A 22 -6.71 -6.41 -9.32
C LYS A 22 -8.03 -6.67 -8.61
N LYS A 23 -8.26 -6.01 -7.48
CA LYS A 23 -9.53 -6.09 -6.75
C LYS A 23 -10.61 -5.19 -7.35
N GLY A 24 -10.26 -4.38 -8.37
CA GLY A 24 -11.20 -3.49 -9.01
C GLY A 24 -11.58 -2.28 -8.17
N LEU A 25 -10.72 -1.86 -7.25
CA LEU A 25 -11.01 -0.76 -6.34
C LEU A 25 -10.27 0.51 -6.74
N THR A 26 -10.98 1.65 -6.63
CA THR A 26 -10.33 2.96 -6.68
C THR A 26 -9.69 3.22 -5.31
N ILE A 27 -8.80 4.23 -5.24
CA ILE A 27 -8.22 4.66 -3.96
C ILE A 27 -9.35 5.06 -3.00
N ARG A 28 -10.36 5.76 -3.49
CA ARG A 28 -11.49 6.18 -2.67
C ARG A 28 -12.28 5.00 -2.12
N GLU A 29 -12.50 3.99 -2.95
CA GLU A 29 -13.19 2.79 -2.51
C GLU A 29 -12.38 2.02 -1.46
N LEU A 30 -11.07 1.90 -1.66
CA LEU A 30 -10.23 1.26 -0.66
C LEU A 30 -10.27 2.04 0.67
N SER A 31 -10.20 3.37 0.61
CA SER A 31 -10.24 4.18 1.83
C SER A 31 -11.57 4.02 2.58
N SER A 32 -12.65 3.71 1.89
CA SER A 32 -13.95 3.47 2.53
C SER A 32 -14.03 2.11 3.23
N ARG A 33 -13.09 1.22 2.97
CA ARG A 33 -13.09 -0.15 3.49
C ARG A 33 -12.07 -0.38 4.61
N CYS A 34 -11.32 0.64 4.97
CA CYS A 34 -10.32 0.52 6.02
C CYS A 34 -10.14 1.87 6.71
N ASP A 35 -9.36 1.86 7.78
CA ASP A 35 -9.13 3.06 8.57
C ASP A 35 -7.90 3.83 8.10
N VAL A 36 -7.77 3.96 6.78
CA VAL A 36 -6.70 4.73 6.14
C VAL A 36 -7.35 5.68 5.16
N ASP A 37 -7.09 6.97 5.30
CA ASP A 37 -7.74 7.96 4.48
C ASP A 37 -7.19 7.99 3.04
N TYR A 38 -7.98 8.59 2.15
CA TYR A 38 -7.66 8.72 0.73
C TYR A 38 -6.27 9.35 0.51
N GLY A 39 -6.01 10.46 1.21
CA GLY A 39 -4.74 11.18 1.04
C GLY A 39 -3.54 10.33 1.39
N LYS A 40 -3.65 9.54 2.45
CA LYS A 40 -2.56 8.66 2.87
C LYS A 40 -2.32 7.55 1.86
N ILE A 41 -3.38 6.92 1.35
CA ILE A 41 -3.24 5.88 0.33
C ILE A 41 -2.60 6.46 -0.93
N SER A 42 -3.06 7.63 -1.36
CA SER A 42 -2.50 8.30 -2.52
C SER A 42 -1.02 8.58 -2.35
N LYS A 43 -0.61 9.08 -1.19
CA LYS A 43 0.81 9.34 -0.91
C LYS A 43 1.63 8.05 -0.92
N LEU A 44 1.09 6.97 -0.36
CA LEU A 44 1.78 5.68 -0.37
C LEU A 44 1.99 5.16 -1.79
N GLU A 45 0.97 5.26 -2.64
CA GLU A 45 1.07 4.79 -4.03
C GLU A 45 1.97 5.69 -4.89
N ASN A 46 2.21 6.92 -4.46
CA ASN A 46 3.06 7.88 -5.17
C ASN A 46 4.43 8.06 -4.52
N ASN A 47 4.82 7.15 -3.64
CA ASN A 47 6.15 7.13 -2.99
C ASN A 47 6.43 8.36 -2.14
N LYS A 48 5.39 8.99 -1.58
CA LYS A 48 5.55 10.23 -0.81
C LYS A 48 5.28 10.06 0.67
N ALA A 49 5.21 8.83 1.15
CA ALA A 49 4.97 8.55 2.56
C ALA A 49 5.65 7.26 2.98
N ASN A 50 6.07 7.21 4.23
CA ASN A 50 6.58 5.98 4.82
C ASN A 50 5.40 5.14 5.29
N LEU A 51 5.60 3.82 5.34
CA LEU A 51 4.58 2.87 5.74
C LEU A 51 4.79 2.46 7.20
N THR A 52 3.72 2.46 7.98
CA THR A 52 3.75 1.87 9.31
C THR A 52 3.11 0.48 9.26
N LEU A 53 3.43 -0.35 10.25
CA LEU A 53 2.87 -1.70 10.32
C LEU A 53 1.35 -1.66 10.45
N THR A 54 0.82 -0.75 11.26
CA THR A 54 -0.63 -0.66 11.45
C THR A 54 -1.33 -0.26 10.15
N THR A 55 -0.75 0.66 9.39
CA THR A 55 -1.29 1.03 8.08
C THR A 55 -1.27 -0.15 7.11
N LEU A 56 -0.19 -0.93 7.11
CA LEU A 56 -0.10 -2.13 6.28
C LEU A 56 -1.24 -3.10 6.58
N ILE A 57 -1.49 -3.34 7.85
CA ILE A 57 -2.54 -4.27 8.28
C ILE A 57 -3.92 -3.74 7.88
N GLU A 58 -4.17 -2.43 8.08
CA GLU A 58 -5.43 -1.81 7.67
C GLU A 58 -5.67 -1.93 6.17
N LEU A 59 -4.63 -1.68 5.37
CA LEU A 59 -4.75 -1.81 3.91
C LEU A 59 -5.07 -3.25 3.50
N ALA A 60 -4.43 -4.21 4.14
CA ALA A 60 -4.68 -5.63 3.86
C ALA A 60 -6.13 -5.99 4.19
N GLU A 61 -6.67 -5.49 5.30
CA GLU A 61 -8.06 -5.73 5.66
C GLU A 61 -9.00 -5.12 4.61
N GLY A 62 -8.74 -3.89 4.19
CA GLY A 62 -9.57 -3.22 3.18
C GLY A 62 -9.53 -3.93 1.83
N LEU A 63 -8.38 -4.52 1.49
CA LEU A 63 -8.21 -5.29 0.26
C LEU A 63 -8.68 -6.74 0.40
N GLU A 64 -9.01 -7.16 1.61
CA GLU A 64 -9.41 -8.55 1.91
C GLU A 64 -8.32 -9.56 1.53
N VAL A 65 -7.07 -9.22 1.84
CA VAL A 65 -5.93 -10.12 1.63
C VAL A 65 -5.14 -10.23 2.93
N HIS A 66 -4.37 -11.31 3.05
CA HIS A 66 -3.43 -11.44 4.16
C HIS A 66 -2.33 -10.38 4.02
N PRO A 67 -1.88 -9.75 5.11
CA PRO A 67 -0.80 -8.75 5.01
C PRO A 67 0.44 -9.23 4.28
N LYS A 68 0.75 -10.52 4.33
CA LYS A 68 1.91 -11.08 3.61
C LYS A 68 1.82 -10.87 2.10
N VAL A 69 0.62 -10.75 1.56
CA VAL A 69 0.42 -10.54 0.11
C VAL A 69 0.96 -9.16 -0.29
N LEU A 70 0.79 -8.16 0.58
CA LEU A 70 1.32 -6.84 0.32
C LEU A 70 2.85 -6.78 0.41
N LEU A 71 3.46 -7.73 1.11
CA LEU A 71 4.91 -7.81 1.27
C LEU A 71 5.54 -8.89 0.38
N ASP A 72 4.77 -9.53 -0.47
CA ASP A 72 5.28 -10.54 -1.40
C ASP A 72 5.96 -9.84 -2.59
N ILE A 73 7.10 -9.26 -2.30
CA ILE A 73 7.86 -8.38 -3.18
C ILE A 73 9.32 -8.79 -3.13
N ASP A 74 9.97 -8.79 -4.28
CA ASP A 74 11.41 -8.96 -4.34
C ASP A 74 12.06 -7.60 -4.09
N PHE A 75 12.63 -7.43 -2.90
CA PHE A 75 13.28 -6.18 -2.51
C PHE A 75 14.74 -6.07 -2.97
N GLU A 76 15.32 -7.12 -3.51
CA GLU A 76 16.71 -7.11 -3.98
C GLU A 76 16.83 -6.79 -5.47
#